data_f156127c2222bcb1af9dc4fd05c6769b
#
_entry.id   f156127c2222bcb1af9dc4fd05c6769b
#
_cell.length_a   1.000
_cell.length_b   1.000
_cell.length_c   1.000
_cell.angle_alpha   90.00
_cell.angle_beta   90.00
_cell.angle_gamma   90.00
#
_symmetry.space_group_name_H-M   'P 1'
#
loop_
_entity.id
_entity.type
_entity.pdbx_description
1 polymer ?
#
loop_
_entity_poly.entity_id
_entity_poly.type
_entity_poly.pdbx_seq_one_letter_code
_entity_poly.pdbx_strand_id
1 'polypeptide(L)'
;VCNPSNPCGKVFTKEELLFIGGLCNRYDAYMITDEVYEHIVFAPYHHVYAGSLPEIADRVICCSSLSKTYSITGWRLGYLIGPENVIEGAKKVHDFLTVGAAAPLQEAAVVGLNFPQSYYDGLTELYTRKRQVFLDGLDRIGLKHTVPQGSYFVMVDISDFQKPGMRFHGKSDMEFCEWMIRTIGVAAVPGSSFFREPVNHLIRLHFARSEETLNEALERLAKLPKLV
;
A
#
# COMPACT_ATOMS: atom_id res chain seq x y z
N VAL A 1 5.00 11.25 0.11
CA VAL A 1 5.58 10.01 -0.44
C VAL A 1 5.06 8.82 0.34
N CYS A 2 4.56 7.76 -0.33
CA CYS A 2 4.14 6.52 0.33
C CYS A 2 5.19 5.44 0.04
N ASN A 3 5.85 4.90 1.09
CA ASN A 3 6.94 3.94 0.96
C ASN A 3 6.86 2.84 2.03
N PRO A 4 6.63 1.58 1.67
CA PRO A 4 6.21 1.05 0.35
C PRO A 4 4.90 1.61 -0.14
N SER A 5 4.77 1.74 -1.47
CA SER A 5 3.69 2.49 -2.09
C SER A 5 2.34 1.74 -2.09
N ASN A 6 1.29 2.46 -1.77
CA ASN A 6 -0.09 2.15 -2.12
C ASN A 6 -0.50 3.16 -3.21
N PRO A 7 -0.85 2.72 -4.44
CA PRO A 7 -1.31 1.38 -4.83
C PRO A 7 -0.25 0.46 -5.49
N CYS A 8 0.93 0.99 -5.86
CA CYS A 8 1.80 0.34 -6.84
C CYS A 8 2.76 -0.71 -6.26
N GLY A 9 2.90 -0.78 -4.94
CA GLY A 9 3.85 -1.69 -4.30
C GLY A 9 5.33 -1.34 -4.53
N LYS A 10 5.66 -0.13 -5.02
CA LYS A 10 7.04 0.32 -5.18
C LYS A 10 7.69 0.53 -3.81
N VAL A 11 8.95 0.14 -3.69
CA VAL A 11 9.86 0.51 -2.59
C VAL A 11 10.87 1.52 -3.13
N PHE A 12 10.94 2.69 -2.51
CA PHE A 12 11.88 3.73 -2.90
C PHE A 12 13.29 3.40 -2.43
N THR A 13 14.27 3.61 -3.30
CA THR A 13 15.69 3.48 -2.96
C THR A 13 16.18 4.69 -2.15
N LYS A 14 17.34 4.56 -1.52
CA LYS A 14 18.00 5.69 -0.82
C LYS A 14 18.20 6.88 -1.75
N GLU A 15 18.68 6.63 -2.97
CA GLU A 15 18.96 7.65 -3.98
C GLU A 15 17.69 8.40 -4.40
N GLU A 16 16.59 7.68 -4.60
CA GLU A 16 15.30 8.28 -4.93
C GLU A 16 14.77 9.16 -3.79
N LEU A 17 14.90 8.70 -2.54
CA LEU A 17 14.49 9.48 -1.36
C LEU A 17 15.37 10.74 -1.19
N LEU A 18 16.69 10.62 -1.38
CA LEU A 18 17.61 11.76 -1.37
C LEU A 18 17.32 12.75 -2.49
N PHE A 19 16.96 12.27 -3.68
CA PHE A 19 16.55 13.14 -4.79
C PHE A 19 15.30 13.96 -4.42
N ILE A 20 14.25 13.31 -3.88
CA ILE A 20 13.02 13.98 -3.46
C ILE A 20 13.33 14.98 -2.32
N GLY A 21 14.10 14.56 -1.32
CA GLY A 21 14.51 15.42 -0.20
C GLY A 21 15.34 16.62 -0.65
N GLY A 22 16.21 16.44 -1.66
CA GLY A 22 16.95 17.54 -2.29
C GLY A 22 16.03 18.56 -2.96
N LEU A 23 14.92 18.12 -3.56
CA LEU A 23 13.88 19.03 -4.05
C LEU A 23 13.19 19.77 -2.91
N CYS A 24 12.89 19.09 -1.80
CA CYS A 24 12.32 19.72 -0.62
C CYS A 24 13.23 20.81 -0.06
N ASN A 25 14.53 20.55 0.04
CA ASN A 25 15.52 21.56 0.45
C ASN A 25 15.56 22.74 -0.52
N ARG A 26 15.56 22.48 -1.82
CA ARG A 26 15.62 23.52 -2.86
C ARG A 26 14.41 24.43 -2.87
N TYR A 27 13.22 23.89 -2.60
CA TYR A 27 11.96 24.63 -2.68
C TYR A 27 11.35 24.97 -1.33
N ASP A 28 12.12 24.87 -0.26
CA ASP A 28 11.70 25.13 1.12
C ASP A 28 10.40 24.39 1.51
N ALA A 29 10.32 23.11 1.13
CA ALA A 29 9.17 22.25 1.37
C ALA A 29 9.51 21.15 2.38
N TYR A 30 8.48 20.53 2.97
CA TYR A 30 8.61 19.31 3.75
C TYR A 30 8.22 18.10 2.92
N MET A 31 8.89 16.98 3.16
CA MET A 31 8.50 15.65 2.66
C MET A 31 7.73 14.91 3.75
N ILE A 32 6.43 14.72 3.56
CA ILE A 32 5.62 13.86 4.42
C ILE A 32 5.65 12.47 3.82
N THR A 33 6.08 11.48 4.61
CA THR A 33 6.08 10.06 4.21
C THR A 33 4.95 9.31 4.90
N ASP A 34 4.37 8.32 4.19
CA ASP A 34 3.52 7.28 4.78
C ASP A 34 4.28 5.96 4.67
N GLU A 35 4.76 5.47 5.81
CA GLU A 35 5.64 4.30 5.89
C GLU A 35 4.94 3.09 6.55
N VAL A 36 3.60 3.07 6.54
CA VAL A 36 2.79 2.05 7.23
C VAL A 36 3.06 0.60 6.77
N TYR A 37 3.67 0.39 5.61
CA TYR A 37 4.04 -0.93 5.08
C TYR A 37 5.51 -1.27 5.27
N GLU A 38 6.25 -0.56 6.13
CA GLU A 38 7.70 -0.68 6.36
C GLU A 38 8.19 -2.11 6.61
N HIS A 39 7.37 -2.97 7.23
CA HIS A 39 7.67 -4.38 7.51
C HIS A 39 7.09 -5.37 6.48
N ILE A 40 6.53 -4.88 5.37
CA ILE A 40 6.01 -5.71 4.28
C ILE A 40 6.78 -5.35 3.01
N VAL A 41 8.01 -5.82 2.95
CA VAL A 41 8.95 -5.60 1.83
C VAL A 41 9.51 -6.93 1.39
N PHE A 42 9.65 -7.14 0.09
CA PHE A 42 10.03 -8.42 -0.50
C PHE A 42 11.47 -8.36 -1.06
N ALA A 43 12.26 -9.39 -0.78
CA ALA A 43 13.60 -9.50 -1.33
C ALA A 43 13.60 -9.34 -2.87
N PRO A 44 14.63 -8.68 -3.45
CA PRO A 44 15.86 -8.17 -2.82
C PRO A 44 15.72 -6.75 -2.23
N TYR A 45 14.52 -6.19 -2.17
CA TYR A 45 14.28 -4.82 -1.71
C TYR A 45 14.32 -4.72 -0.20
N HIS A 46 14.67 -3.52 0.29
CA HIS A 46 14.70 -3.19 1.72
C HIS A 46 14.06 -1.83 1.93
N HIS A 47 13.33 -1.69 3.05
CA HIS A 47 12.78 -0.39 3.41
C HIS A 47 13.90 0.55 3.86
N VAL A 48 13.82 1.79 3.38
CA VAL A 48 14.67 2.89 3.81
C VAL A 48 13.80 3.94 4.46
N TYR A 49 14.03 4.19 5.73
CA TYR A 49 13.32 5.24 6.47
C TYR A 49 13.84 6.63 6.03
N ALA A 50 12.98 7.43 5.43
CA ALA A 50 13.38 8.74 4.91
C ALA A 50 13.94 9.66 6.01
N GLY A 51 13.32 9.65 7.20
CA GLY A 51 13.76 10.44 8.35
C GLY A 51 15.09 9.99 8.97
N SER A 52 15.61 8.82 8.60
CA SER A 52 16.93 8.34 9.06
C SER A 52 18.09 8.82 8.17
N LEU A 53 17.80 9.53 7.08
CA LEU A 53 18.80 10.05 6.15
C LEU A 53 19.24 11.45 6.58
N PRO A 54 20.46 11.64 7.12
CA PRO A 54 20.88 12.91 7.71
C PRO A 54 20.80 14.10 6.76
N GLU A 55 20.99 13.85 5.45
CA GLU A 55 21.01 14.87 4.41
C GLU A 55 19.65 15.55 4.20
N ILE A 56 18.56 14.91 4.65
CA ILE A 56 17.19 15.39 4.44
C ILE A 56 16.32 15.34 5.69
N ALA A 57 16.82 14.80 6.80
CA ALA A 57 16.04 14.54 8.02
C ALA A 57 15.30 15.78 8.54
N ASP A 58 15.90 16.97 8.44
CA ASP A 58 15.30 18.24 8.88
C ASP A 58 14.07 18.65 8.07
N ARG A 59 13.82 17.99 6.96
CA ARG A 59 12.68 18.26 6.06
C ARG A 59 11.71 17.08 5.95
N VAL A 60 11.92 16.01 6.72
CA VAL A 60 11.09 14.81 6.66
C VAL A 60 10.16 14.72 7.87
N ILE A 61 8.90 14.42 7.58
CA ILE A 61 7.88 14.08 8.57
C ILE A 61 7.43 12.66 8.25
N CYS A 62 7.93 11.69 9.00
CA CYS A 62 7.56 10.29 8.88
C CYS A 62 6.21 10.05 9.56
N CYS A 63 5.24 9.56 8.79
CA CYS A 63 3.99 9.05 9.31
C CYS A 63 4.02 7.52 9.22
N SER A 64 3.73 6.84 10.31
CA SER A 64 3.50 5.40 10.27
C SER A 64 2.35 5.02 11.20
N SER A 65 1.95 3.77 11.13
CA SER A 65 0.81 3.26 11.88
C SER A 65 1.04 1.82 12.28
N LEU A 66 0.55 1.47 13.45
CA LEU A 66 0.57 0.10 13.97
C LEU A 66 -0.46 -0.80 13.26
N SER A 67 -1.28 -0.21 12.41
CA SER A 67 -2.44 -0.83 11.77
C SER A 67 -2.12 -2.06 10.94
N LYS A 68 -1.00 -2.04 10.19
CA LYS A 68 -0.69 -3.09 9.21
C LYS A 68 0.26 -4.13 9.79
N THR A 69 1.28 -3.67 10.49
CA THR A 69 2.26 -4.53 11.14
C THR A 69 1.61 -5.46 12.17
N TYR A 70 0.66 -4.95 12.95
CA TYR A 70 0.00 -5.72 14.03
C TYR A 70 -1.44 -6.10 13.72
N SER A 71 -1.92 -5.86 12.49
CA SER A 71 -3.31 -6.18 12.06
C SER A 71 -4.40 -5.51 12.91
N ILE A 72 -4.12 -4.32 13.46
CA ILE A 72 -5.00 -3.57 14.38
C ILE A 72 -5.56 -2.30 13.74
N THR A 73 -5.90 -2.34 12.47
CA THR A 73 -6.38 -1.18 11.70
C THR A 73 -7.52 -0.43 12.39
N GLY A 74 -8.43 -1.16 13.05
CA GLY A 74 -9.57 -0.58 13.78
C GLY A 74 -9.19 0.17 15.05
N TRP A 75 -7.97 0.01 15.59
CA TRP A 75 -7.54 0.67 16.82
C TRP A 75 -7.17 2.14 16.61
N ARG A 76 -6.94 2.56 15.39
CA ARG A 76 -6.59 3.94 15.02
C ARG A 76 -5.35 4.47 15.74
N LEU A 77 -4.30 3.64 15.84
CA LEU A 77 -3.01 4.01 16.41
C LEU A 77 -1.96 4.25 15.31
N GLY A 78 -1.24 5.34 15.45
CA GLY A 78 -0.13 5.72 14.58
C GLY A 78 0.75 6.74 15.27
N TYR A 79 1.80 7.14 14.58
CA TYR A 79 2.77 8.10 15.11
C TYR A 79 3.37 8.97 13.99
N LEU A 80 3.87 10.13 14.41
CA LEU A 80 4.67 11.03 13.58
C LEU A 80 6.07 11.14 14.19
N ILE A 81 7.08 11.15 13.33
CA ILE A 81 8.47 11.43 13.67
C ILE A 81 8.96 12.54 12.73
N GLY A 82 9.54 13.59 13.27
CA GLY A 82 10.03 14.71 12.46
C GLY A 82 10.69 15.79 13.29
N PRO A 83 11.04 16.94 12.69
CA PRO A 83 11.66 18.06 13.38
C PRO A 83 10.80 18.57 14.55
N GLU A 84 11.45 18.89 15.66
CA GLU A 84 10.79 19.24 16.93
C GLU A 84 9.76 20.37 16.77
N ASN A 85 10.11 21.43 16.07
CA ASN A 85 9.20 22.57 15.84
C ASN A 85 7.93 22.17 15.08
N VAL A 86 8.02 21.24 14.15
CA VAL A 86 6.87 20.72 13.40
C VAL A 86 6.01 19.83 14.29
N ILE A 87 6.64 18.93 15.05
CA ILE A 87 5.92 18.04 15.97
C ILE A 87 5.21 18.82 17.08
N GLU A 88 5.83 19.86 17.64
CA GLU A 88 5.18 20.72 18.63
C GLU A 88 3.96 21.47 18.05
N GLY A 89 4.02 21.89 16.79
CA GLY A 89 2.85 22.43 16.08
C GLY A 89 1.76 21.38 15.86
N ALA A 90 2.14 20.19 15.41
CA ALA A 90 1.23 19.08 15.17
C ALA A 90 0.51 18.62 16.45
N LYS A 91 1.22 18.53 17.58
CA LYS A 91 0.61 18.21 18.89
C LYS A 91 -0.53 19.15 19.25
N LYS A 92 -0.32 20.47 19.10
CA LYS A 92 -1.34 21.49 19.41
C LYS A 92 -2.60 21.29 18.56
N VAL A 93 -2.42 21.05 17.26
CA VAL A 93 -3.54 20.79 16.34
C VAL A 93 -4.25 19.48 16.68
N HIS A 94 -3.48 18.41 16.93
CA HIS A 94 -4.02 17.10 17.26
C HIS A 94 -4.82 17.12 18.57
N ASP A 95 -4.38 17.85 19.60
CA ASP A 95 -5.08 18.01 20.86
C ASP A 95 -6.49 18.61 20.66
N PHE A 96 -6.62 19.63 19.81
CA PHE A 96 -7.93 20.21 19.50
C PHE A 96 -8.81 19.36 18.57
N LEU A 97 -8.20 18.58 17.67
CA LEU A 97 -8.97 17.76 16.72
C LEU A 97 -9.46 16.43 17.30
N THR A 98 -8.64 15.79 18.12
CA THR A 98 -8.90 14.41 18.58
C THR A 98 -8.55 14.15 20.04
N VAL A 99 -8.01 15.14 20.75
CA VAL A 99 -7.46 15.04 22.13
C VAL A 99 -6.26 14.08 22.20
N GLY A 100 -6.39 12.87 21.68
CA GLY A 100 -5.34 11.85 21.64
C GLY A 100 -5.89 10.49 21.26
N ALA A 101 -4.99 9.56 20.98
CA ALA A 101 -5.35 8.16 20.82
C ALA A 101 -5.77 7.54 22.16
N ALA A 102 -6.66 6.54 22.14
CA ALA A 102 -7.18 5.90 23.35
C ALA A 102 -6.05 5.28 24.20
N ALA A 103 -5.88 5.74 25.44
CA ALA A 103 -4.79 5.32 26.32
C ALA A 103 -4.71 3.79 26.53
N PRO A 104 -5.82 3.05 26.77
CA PRO A 104 -5.75 1.59 26.91
C PRO A 104 -5.19 0.88 25.67
N LEU A 105 -5.47 1.42 24.47
CA LEU A 105 -4.97 0.85 23.22
C LEU A 105 -3.48 1.20 23.01
N GLN A 106 -3.03 2.37 23.47
CA GLN A 106 -1.61 2.73 23.46
C GLN A 106 -0.82 1.79 24.36
N GLU A 107 -1.29 1.52 25.58
CA GLU A 107 -0.66 0.55 26.50
C GLU A 107 -0.61 -0.86 25.89
N ALA A 108 -1.69 -1.32 25.29
CA ALA A 108 -1.70 -2.61 24.61
C ALA A 108 -0.70 -2.66 23.43
N ALA A 109 -0.53 -1.55 22.70
CA ALA A 109 0.42 -1.44 21.59
C ALA A 109 1.89 -1.59 22.02
N VAL A 110 2.24 -1.25 23.28
CA VAL A 110 3.59 -1.43 23.83
C VAL A 110 4.02 -2.91 23.75
N VAL A 111 3.08 -3.84 23.91
CA VAL A 111 3.36 -5.28 23.76
C VAL A 111 3.83 -5.59 22.34
N GLY A 112 3.16 -5.07 21.33
CA GLY A 112 3.54 -5.25 19.93
C GLY A 112 4.89 -4.63 19.60
N LEU A 113 5.15 -3.41 20.09
CA LEU A 113 6.42 -2.71 19.87
C LEU A 113 7.61 -3.42 20.49
N ASN A 114 7.40 -4.29 21.50
CA ASN A 114 8.41 -5.12 22.12
C ASN A 114 8.51 -6.55 21.54
N PHE A 115 7.84 -6.84 20.43
CA PHE A 115 7.95 -8.14 19.78
C PHE A 115 9.39 -8.36 19.27
N PRO A 116 9.89 -9.61 19.34
CA PRO A 116 11.21 -9.95 18.85
C PRO A 116 11.29 -9.85 17.31
N GLN A 117 12.50 -9.74 16.77
CA GLN A 117 12.73 -9.66 15.32
C GLN A 117 12.04 -10.80 14.56
N SER A 118 11.95 -11.99 15.16
CA SER A 118 11.26 -13.15 14.54
C SER A 118 9.78 -12.91 14.20
N TYR A 119 9.11 -11.97 14.89
CA TYR A 119 7.75 -11.56 14.51
C TYR A 119 7.74 -10.86 13.15
N TYR A 120 8.65 -9.92 12.93
CA TYR A 120 8.75 -9.16 11.69
C TYR A 120 9.24 -10.02 10.53
N ASP A 121 10.18 -10.94 10.81
CA ASP A 121 10.65 -11.93 9.83
C ASP A 121 9.47 -12.83 9.39
N GLY A 122 8.71 -13.36 10.34
CA GLY A 122 7.52 -14.17 10.08
C GLY A 122 6.43 -13.39 9.32
N LEU A 123 6.28 -12.09 9.57
CA LEU A 123 5.36 -11.23 8.82
C LEU A 123 5.79 -11.10 7.35
N THR A 124 7.08 -10.89 7.11
CA THR A 124 7.66 -10.81 5.76
C THR A 124 7.50 -12.15 5.02
N GLU A 125 7.79 -13.28 5.66
CA GLU A 125 7.61 -14.61 5.07
C GLU A 125 6.14 -14.87 4.71
N LEU A 126 5.21 -14.54 5.62
CA LEU A 126 3.77 -14.70 5.40
C LEU A 126 3.31 -13.94 4.15
N TYR A 127 3.70 -12.66 4.03
CA TYR A 127 3.28 -11.85 2.89
C TYR A 127 4.03 -12.21 1.61
N THR A 128 5.27 -12.68 1.68
CA THR A 128 6.01 -13.21 0.53
C THR A 128 5.29 -14.43 -0.06
N ARG A 129 4.86 -15.36 0.79
CA ARG A 129 4.08 -16.54 0.36
C ARG A 129 2.74 -16.15 -0.27
N LYS A 130 1.98 -15.27 0.39
CA LYS A 130 0.69 -14.79 -0.13
C LYS A 130 0.84 -14.07 -1.46
N ARG A 131 1.88 -13.22 -1.59
CA ARG A 131 2.21 -12.56 -2.84
C ARG A 131 2.47 -13.57 -3.94
N GLN A 132 3.33 -14.58 -3.69
CA GLN A 132 3.66 -15.60 -4.68
C GLN A 132 2.42 -16.37 -5.14
N VAL A 133 1.61 -16.89 -4.20
CA VAL A 133 0.35 -17.61 -4.51
C VAL A 133 -0.56 -16.76 -5.39
N PHE A 134 -0.71 -15.48 -5.06
CA PHE A 134 -1.63 -14.61 -5.78
C PHE A 134 -1.11 -14.23 -7.17
N LEU A 135 0.17 -13.86 -7.30
CA LEU A 135 0.76 -13.49 -8.59
C LEU A 135 0.84 -14.70 -9.55
N ASP A 136 1.25 -15.88 -9.07
CA ASP A 136 1.25 -17.12 -9.88
C ASP A 136 -0.18 -17.46 -10.36
N GLY A 137 -1.17 -17.15 -9.53
CA GLY A 137 -2.57 -17.30 -9.91
C GLY A 137 -2.98 -16.36 -11.03
N LEU A 138 -2.62 -15.08 -10.94
CA LEU A 138 -2.89 -14.08 -11.98
C LEU A 138 -2.18 -14.43 -13.29
N ASP A 139 -0.93 -14.89 -13.22
CA ASP A 139 -0.16 -15.37 -14.39
C ASP A 139 -0.84 -16.53 -15.09
N ARG A 140 -1.30 -17.54 -14.32
CA ARG A 140 -2.03 -18.70 -14.88
C ARG A 140 -3.34 -18.32 -15.57
N ILE A 141 -3.98 -17.24 -15.11
CA ILE A 141 -5.20 -16.70 -15.73
C ILE A 141 -4.86 -15.87 -16.97
N GLY A 142 -3.62 -15.40 -17.11
CA GLY A 142 -3.18 -14.51 -18.17
C GLY A 142 -3.52 -13.04 -17.92
N LEU A 143 -3.75 -12.64 -16.66
CA LEU A 143 -3.98 -11.25 -16.27
C LEU A 143 -2.66 -10.52 -16.07
N LYS A 144 -2.39 -9.53 -16.89
CA LYS A 144 -1.21 -8.67 -16.76
C LYS A 144 -1.26 -7.90 -15.44
N HIS A 145 -0.15 -7.86 -14.73
CA HIS A 145 -0.10 -7.21 -13.43
C HIS A 145 1.30 -6.67 -13.11
N THR A 146 1.37 -5.75 -12.15
CA THR A 146 2.64 -5.32 -11.56
C THR A 146 3.22 -6.38 -10.64
N VAL A 147 4.54 -6.32 -10.43
CA VAL A 147 5.23 -7.15 -9.42
C VAL A 147 5.56 -6.24 -8.24
N PRO A 148 4.77 -6.25 -7.16
CA PRO A 148 5.01 -5.37 -6.02
C PRO A 148 6.30 -5.72 -5.30
N GLN A 149 7.06 -4.69 -4.94
CA GLN A 149 8.32 -4.77 -4.18
C GLN A 149 8.05 -4.74 -2.67
N GLY A 150 6.92 -4.17 -2.28
CA GLY A 150 6.44 -4.07 -0.90
C GLY A 150 4.95 -3.78 -0.85
N SER A 151 4.40 -3.58 0.36
CA SER A 151 2.97 -3.54 0.65
C SER A 151 2.26 -4.87 0.31
N TYR A 152 0.95 -4.87 0.20
CA TYR A 152 0.18 -6.06 -0.18
C TYR A 152 -0.78 -5.78 -1.35
N PHE A 153 -0.48 -4.77 -2.16
CA PHE A 153 -1.28 -4.40 -3.32
C PHE A 153 -0.62 -4.83 -4.63
N VAL A 154 -1.46 -5.10 -5.61
CA VAL A 154 -1.06 -5.38 -6.98
C VAL A 154 -1.98 -4.62 -7.93
N MET A 155 -1.40 -3.97 -8.95
CA MET A 155 -2.16 -3.36 -10.03
C MET A 155 -2.32 -4.37 -11.16
N VAL A 156 -3.55 -4.59 -11.59
CA VAL A 156 -3.90 -5.49 -12.69
C VAL A 156 -4.34 -4.67 -13.88
N ASP A 157 -3.79 -4.97 -15.05
CA ASP A 157 -4.10 -4.31 -16.31
C ASP A 157 -5.31 -4.97 -16.97
N ILE A 158 -6.37 -4.20 -17.17
CA ILE A 158 -7.62 -4.61 -17.81
C ILE A 158 -7.75 -4.11 -19.25
N SER A 159 -6.70 -3.52 -19.82
CA SER A 159 -6.72 -2.95 -21.18
C SER A 159 -7.12 -3.96 -22.26
N ASP A 160 -6.81 -5.25 -22.06
CA ASP A 160 -7.21 -6.30 -22.99
C ASP A 160 -8.74 -6.46 -23.08
N PHE A 161 -9.47 -6.15 -22.01
CA PHE A 161 -10.94 -6.18 -21.98
C PHE A 161 -11.59 -4.90 -22.51
N GLN A 162 -10.80 -3.86 -22.78
CA GLN A 162 -11.23 -2.56 -23.30
C GLN A 162 -10.94 -2.37 -24.80
N LYS A 163 -10.37 -3.38 -25.47
CA LYS A 163 -10.09 -3.35 -26.91
C LYS A 163 -11.38 -3.26 -27.75
N PRO A 164 -11.29 -2.75 -29.00
CA PRO A 164 -12.43 -2.77 -29.93
C PRO A 164 -13.05 -4.18 -30.06
N GLY A 165 -14.35 -4.27 -29.90
CA GLY A 165 -15.08 -5.53 -29.93
C GLY A 165 -15.23 -6.23 -28.59
N MET A 166 -14.51 -5.79 -27.55
CA MET A 166 -14.66 -6.33 -26.19
C MET A 166 -15.75 -5.57 -25.43
N ARG A 167 -16.30 -6.22 -24.40
CA ARG A 167 -17.42 -5.71 -23.59
C ARG A 167 -17.18 -4.33 -22.97
N PHE A 168 -15.94 -4.02 -22.60
CA PHE A 168 -15.56 -2.78 -21.93
C PHE A 168 -14.87 -1.76 -22.85
N HIS A 169 -15.01 -1.92 -24.17
CA HIS A 169 -14.55 -0.91 -25.11
C HIS A 169 -15.21 0.45 -24.82
N GLY A 170 -14.40 1.48 -24.59
CA GLY A 170 -14.85 2.83 -24.28
C GLY A 170 -15.42 3.03 -22.86
N LYS A 171 -15.35 2.02 -22.00
CA LYS A 171 -15.80 2.09 -20.60
C LYS A 171 -14.65 2.32 -19.63
N SER A 172 -15.00 2.86 -18.46
CA SER A 172 -14.05 3.14 -17.39
C SER A 172 -13.70 1.89 -16.57
N ASP A 173 -12.60 1.97 -15.83
CA ASP A 173 -12.19 0.99 -14.82
C ASP A 173 -13.21 0.88 -13.67
N MET A 174 -13.93 1.97 -13.36
CA MET A 174 -15.01 1.96 -12.37
C MET A 174 -16.18 1.06 -12.83
N GLU A 175 -16.64 1.22 -14.08
CA GLU A 175 -17.68 0.36 -14.65
C GLU A 175 -17.26 -1.10 -14.69
N PHE A 176 -15.96 -1.35 -14.97
CA PHE A 176 -15.40 -2.70 -14.91
C PHE A 176 -15.44 -3.26 -13.48
N CYS A 177 -15.01 -2.51 -12.47
CA CYS A 177 -15.04 -2.94 -11.06
C CYS A 177 -16.46 -3.22 -10.58
N GLU A 178 -17.43 -2.36 -10.90
CA GLU A 178 -18.83 -2.57 -10.54
C GLU A 178 -19.41 -3.83 -11.19
N TRP A 179 -19.11 -4.06 -12.45
CA TRP A 179 -19.54 -5.27 -13.14
C TRP A 179 -18.88 -6.51 -12.56
N MET A 180 -17.58 -6.45 -12.30
CA MET A 180 -16.80 -7.57 -11.77
C MET A 180 -17.35 -8.04 -10.42
N ILE A 181 -17.63 -7.12 -9.50
CA ILE A 181 -18.20 -7.49 -8.20
C ILE A 181 -19.59 -8.10 -8.33
N ARG A 182 -20.45 -7.59 -9.24
CA ARG A 182 -21.79 -8.12 -9.46
C ARG A 182 -21.81 -9.48 -10.16
N THR A 183 -20.83 -9.73 -11.03
CA THR A 183 -20.81 -10.91 -11.91
C THR A 183 -20.05 -12.07 -11.31
N ILE A 184 -18.87 -11.81 -10.74
CA ILE A 184 -18.01 -12.86 -10.19
C ILE A 184 -17.75 -12.74 -8.69
N GLY A 185 -18.25 -11.67 -8.04
CA GLY A 185 -18.13 -11.46 -6.60
C GLY A 185 -16.72 -11.14 -6.13
N VAL A 186 -15.87 -10.53 -7.00
CA VAL A 186 -14.54 -10.05 -6.63
C VAL A 186 -14.54 -8.53 -6.66
N ALA A 187 -14.19 -7.91 -5.53
CA ALA A 187 -14.07 -6.46 -5.42
C ALA A 187 -12.65 -6.00 -5.76
N ALA A 188 -12.56 -4.90 -6.51
CA ALA A 188 -11.31 -4.19 -6.77
C ALA A 188 -11.53 -2.68 -6.59
N VAL A 189 -10.44 -1.94 -6.49
CA VAL A 189 -10.49 -0.47 -6.49
C VAL A 189 -10.04 0.02 -7.86
N PRO A 190 -10.81 0.92 -8.52
CA PRO A 190 -10.43 1.50 -9.80
C PRO A 190 -9.08 2.21 -9.71
N GLY A 191 -8.21 2.02 -10.71
CA GLY A 191 -6.91 2.67 -10.79
C GLY A 191 -7.02 4.18 -10.89
N SER A 192 -8.02 4.67 -11.62
CA SER A 192 -8.34 6.10 -11.75
C SER A 192 -8.50 6.84 -10.41
N SER A 193 -8.80 6.11 -9.32
CA SER A 193 -8.89 6.67 -7.96
C SER A 193 -7.53 7.07 -7.38
N PHE A 194 -6.40 6.68 -8.00
CA PHE A 194 -5.06 6.86 -7.45
C PHE A 194 -4.16 7.80 -8.25
N PHE A 195 -4.53 8.10 -9.50
CA PHE A 195 -3.69 8.87 -10.41
C PHE A 195 -4.37 10.18 -10.81
N ARG A 196 -3.57 11.21 -10.97
CA ARG A 196 -4.03 12.51 -11.47
C ARG A 196 -4.40 12.44 -12.96
N GLU A 197 -3.61 11.70 -13.73
CA GLU A 197 -3.84 11.46 -15.16
C GLU A 197 -4.95 10.41 -15.34
N PRO A 198 -5.64 10.39 -16.47
CA PRO A 198 -6.75 9.45 -16.72
C PRO A 198 -6.22 8.02 -16.94
N VAL A 199 -5.91 7.33 -15.88
CA VAL A 199 -5.51 5.92 -15.89
C VAL A 199 -6.74 5.05 -15.71
N ASN A 200 -7.40 4.68 -16.83
CA ASN A 200 -8.67 3.93 -16.82
C ASN A 200 -8.51 2.43 -17.15
N HIS A 201 -7.29 1.93 -17.21
CA HIS A 201 -6.98 0.56 -17.61
C HIS A 201 -6.37 -0.29 -16.49
N LEU A 202 -6.31 0.25 -15.29
CA LEU A 202 -5.77 -0.45 -14.13
C LEU A 202 -6.82 -0.62 -13.05
N ILE A 203 -6.76 -1.75 -12.34
CA ILE A 203 -7.50 -1.96 -11.09
C ILE A 203 -6.54 -2.42 -10.01
N ARG A 204 -6.80 -2.03 -8.75
CA ARG A 204 -6.01 -2.50 -7.61
C ARG A 204 -6.68 -3.66 -6.93
N LEU A 205 -5.96 -4.77 -6.82
CA LEU A 205 -6.29 -5.90 -5.94
C LEU A 205 -5.32 -5.92 -4.74
N HIS A 206 -5.56 -6.82 -3.79
CA HIS A 206 -4.67 -7.04 -2.65
C HIS A 206 -4.64 -8.50 -2.24
N PHE A 207 -3.52 -8.94 -1.66
CA PHE A 207 -3.33 -10.31 -1.18
C PHE A 207 -3.28 -10.42 0.36
N ALA A 208 -3.77 -9.42 1.09
CA ALA A 208 -3.87 -9.44 2.56
C ALA A 208 -5.13 -10.21 3.02
N ARG A 209 -5.26 -11.47 2.60
CA ARG A 209 -6.36 -12.39 2.98
C ARG A 209 -5.77 -13.76 3.31
N SER A 210 -6.60 -14.67 3.81
CA SER A 210 -6.21 -16.08 3.94
C SER A 210 -5.92 -16.69 2.55
N GLU A 211 -5.08 -17.70 2.48
CA GLU A 211 -4.79 -18.37 1.21
C GLU A 211 -6.04 -19.01 0.59
N GLU A 212 -6.96 -19.51 1.41
CA GLU A 212 -8.26 -20.00 0.97
C GLU A 212 -9.04 -18.92 0.22
N THR A 213 -9.18 -17.73 0.80
CA THR A 213 -9.86 -16.59 0.16
C THR A 213 -9.15 -16.15 -1.12
N LEU A 214 -7.80 -16.16 -1.13
CA LEU A 214 -7.04 -15.83 -2.33
C LEU A 214 -7.27 -16.83 -3.46
N ASN A 215 -7.26 -18.11 -3.15
CA ASN A 215 -7.53 -19.17 -4.15
C ASN A 215 -8.96 -19.07 -4.68
N GLU A 216 -9.96 -18.86 -3.82
CA GLU A 216 -11.34 -18.63 -4.24
C GLU A 216 -11.45 -17.39 -5.16
N ALA A 217 -10.79 -16.30 -4.83
CA ALA A 217 -10.76 -15.10 -5.67
C ALA A 217 -10.13 -15.39 -7.03
N LEU A 218 -9.03 -16.14 -7.09
CA LEU A 218 -8.38 -16.55 -8.34
C LEU A 218 -9.26 -17.43 -9.21
N GLU A 219 -9.99 -18.41 -8.61
CA GLU A 219 -10.98 -19.23 -9.33
C GLU A 219 -12.10 -18.40 -9.95
N ARG A 220 -12.53 -17.35 -9.24
CA ARG A 220 -13.54 -16.41 -9.75
C ARG A 220 -12.98 -15.53 -10.86
N LEU A 221 -11.76 -14.99 -10.69
CA LEU A 221 -11.06 -14.19 -11.70
C LEU A 221 -10.78 -14.98 -12.99
N ALA A 222 -10.53 -16.28 -12.90
CA ALA A 222 -10.34 -17.17 -14.05
C ALA A 222 -11.57 -17.25 -14.99
N LYS A 223 -12.73 -16.74 -14.57
CA LYS A 223 -13.92 -16.65 -15.42
C LYS A 223 -13.90 -15.42 -16.34
N LEU A 224 -13.11 -14.38 -16.01
CA LEU A 224 -13.09 -13.11 -16.72
C LEU A 224 -12.85 -13.27 -18.23
N PRO A 225 -11.82 -14.00 -18.71
CA PRO A 225 -11.55 -14.12 -20.14
C PRO A 225 -12.69 -14.75 -20.97
N LYS A 226 -13.65 -15.42 -20.30
CA LYS A 226 -14.80 -16.08 -20.96
C LYS A 226 -16.07 -15.23 -20.92
N LEU A 227 -16.10 -14.20 -20.08
CA LEU A 227 -17.28 -13.37 -19.80
C LEU A 227 -17.23 -11.99 -20.45
N VAL A 228 -16.05 -11.63 -20.98
CA VAL A 228 -15.76 -10.29 -21.50
C VAL A 228 -15.55 -10.27 -23.00
#